data_450430359ec60150c837594c8cf052b7
#
_entry.id   450430359ec60150c837594c8cf052b7
#
_cell.length_a   1.000
_cell.length_b   1.000
_cell.length_c   1.000
_cell.angle_alpha   90.00
_cell.angle_beta   90.00
_cell.angle_gamma   90.00
#
_symmetry.space_group_name_H-M   'P 1'
#
loop_
_entity.id
_entity.type
_entity.pdbx_description
1 polymer ?
#
loop_
_entity_poly.entity_id
_entity_poly.type
_entity_poly.pdbx_seq_one_letter_code
_entity_poly.pdbx_strand_id
1 'polypeptide(L)'
;MLLKKHLWLNLSLLTAISACATHTDTNKPPQSSGINANTPEVASGWHTQKSAVAAANPMATEAGLKILQQGGNALDAAIAVQMVLGLVEPQSSGIGGGAFLLYDDQGSITAYDGRETAPAGATENLFIGADGKPMSFDDAVVGGRSVATPAVLSMLYTAHQKHGKLPWAQLLQPAIDLADKGFPVSARLNKLLKAEKFLAANDADAKAYFYQANGEAVPVGHLLKNPEYAAVLRLIAAQGPAGLNQGEVAQAMVKKVQGHANKGSLSLTDLKNYRARERTPLCFDYTARKQSYEICGMPPPSSGSLTIAQILGILAHTDAERFGLKNGALDAAWLYRYGEASRLAFADRNQYIGDPDFVKAPAGSWMSLLDKGYLQQRAALIDTSAQPKSMNTAKAGQPKALQAAYASMPHQKEYGTSHISIVDKYGNALAMTTTIESQFGSKLMVNRGKGLAGGFLLNNEMTDFSFTPRDEAGKPVANRVEPNKRPRSSMSPTLVYEKLPNGKRGKLLMSL
;
A
#
# COMPACT_ATOMS: atom_id res chain seq x y z
N MET A 1 26.58 -62.12 22.57
CA MET A 1 25.94 -63.27 23.27
C MET A 1 24.45 -63.01 23.20
N LEU A 2 23.78 -63.55 22.20
CA LEU A 2 22.85 -64.70 22.22
C LEU A 2 21.63 -64.41 23.11
N LEU A 3 20.42 -64.54 22.77
CA LEU A 3 19.57 -65.16 21.74
C LEU A 3 18.09 -64.95 22.16
N LYS A 4 17.24 -64.60 21.18
CA LYS A 4 16.07 -65.39 20.71
C LYS A 4 14.78 -65.50 21.58
N LYS A 5 13.66 -65.04 20.95
CA LYS A 5 12.44 -65.78 20.54
C LYS A 5 11.36 -66.07 21.58
N HIS A 6 10.10 -65.75 21.36
CA HIS A 6 8.94 -66.44 20.72
C HIS A 6 7.68 -65.61 21.05
N LEU A 7 6.91 -65.14 20.12
CA LEU A 7 5.74 -65.70 19.39
C LEU A 7 4.86 -66.71 20.16
N TRP A 8 3.57 -66.35 20.42
CA TRP A 8 2.40 -67.16 20.21
C TRP A 8 1.08 -66.35 20.22
N LEU A 9 0.26 -66.67 19.20
CA LEU A 9 -1.15 -66.35 18.99
C LEU A 9 -2.04 -66.83 20.13
N ASN A 10 -3.19 -66.16 20.36
CA ASN A 10 -4.47 -66.92 20.44
C ASN A 10 -5.67 -65.95 20.19
N LEU A 11 -6.58 -66.48 19.46
CA LEU A 11 -7.82 -66.10 18.83
C LEU A 11 -9.00 -66.44 19.75
N SER A 12 -9.99 -65.62 19.99
CA SER A 12 -11.43 -65.97 20.28
C SER A 12 -12.22 -64.69 20.41
N LEU A 13 -13.02 -64.35 19.49
CA LEU A 13 -14.44 -64.62 19.19
C LEU A 13 -15.47 -63.81 20.04
N LEU A 14 -16.11 -62.86 19.37
CA LEU A 14 -17.50 -62.39 19.37
C LEU A 14 -18.20 -62.01 20.69
N THR A 15 -18.60 -60.74 20.76
CA THR A 15 -20.06 -60.36 20.74
C THR A 15 -20.23 -58.88 20.43
N ALA A 16 -21.18 -58.59 19.58
CA ALA A 16 -21.60 -57.28 19.11
C ALA A 16 -22.40 -56.52 20.18
N ILE A 17 -22.10 -55.19 20.36
CA ILE A 17 -23.11 -54.22 20.74
C ILE A 17 -22.86 -52.96 19.92
N SER A 18 -23.89 -52.61 19.14
CA SER A 18 -23.99 -51.42 18.31
C SER A 18 -24.11 -50.19 19.20
N ALA A 19 -23.19 -49.26 19.09
CA ALA A 19 -23.38 -47.89 19.56
C ALA A 19 -22.82 -46.94 18.49
N CYS A 20 -23.73 -46.24 17.83
CA CYS A 20 -23.39 -45.13 16.93
C CYS A 20 -22.58 -44.06 17.69
N ALA A 21 -21.27 -44.01 17.41
CA ALA A 21 -20.46 -42.88 17.71
C ALA A 21 -20.07 -42.23 16.38
N THR A 22 -20.62 -41.05 16.09
CA THR A 22 -20.22 -40.19 14.99
C THR A 22 -18.78 -39.76 15.19
N HIS A 23 -17.84 -40.35 14.51
CA HIS A 23 -16.50 -39.87 14.39
C HIS A 23 -16.54 -38.67 13.43
N THR A 24 -16.36 -37.47 13.97
CA THR A 24 -15.98 -36.30 13.18
C THR A 24 -14.51 -36.42 12.80
N ASP A 25 -14.27 -36.72 11.52
CA ASP A 25 -12.96 -36.79 10.90
C ASP A 25 -12.36 -35.38 10.82
N THR A 26 -11.40 -35.03 11.69
CA THR A 26 -10.77 -33.72 11.82
C THR A 26 -9.63 -33.48 10.81
N ASN A 27 -9.45 -34.35 9.80
CA ASN A 27 -8.38 -34.26 8.80
C ASN A 27 -8.87 -33.95 7.38
N LYS A 28 -10.03 -33.33 7.23
CA LYS A 28 -10.43 -32.81 5.92
C LYS A 28 -9.94 -31.37 5.80
N PRO A 29 -9.16 -31.01 4.77
CA PRO A 29 -8.83 -29.61 4.52
C PRO A 29 -10.15 -28.84 4.35
N PRO A 30 -10.22 -27.55 4.77
CA PRO A 30 -11.44 -26.77 4.62
C PRO A 30 -11.83 -26.78 3.14
N GLN A 31 -13.01 -27.29 2.84
CA GLN A 31 -13.60 -27.16 1.51
C GLN A 31 -13.68 -25.66 1.23
N SER A 32 -12.92 -25.19 0.23
CA SER A 32 -13.15 -23.89 -0.37
C SER A 32 -14.64 -23.87 -0.74
N SER A 33 -15.38 -22.94 -0.14
CA SER A 33 -16.73 -22.60 -0.59
C SER A 33 -16.62 -22.29 -2.07
N GLY A 34 -17.07 -23.20 -2.91
CA GLY A 34 -17.03 -23.08 -4.35
C GLY A 34 -17.69 -21.75 -4.74
N ILE A 35 -16.90 -20.85 -5.32
CA ILE A 35 -17.43 -19.74 -6.07
C ILE A 35 -18.11 -20.40 -7.26
N ASN A 36 -19.44 -20.51 -7.22
CA ASN A 36 -20.22 -20.94 -8.35
C ASN A 36 -19.88 -20.02 -9.53
N ALA A 37 -19.32 -20.60 -10.58
CA ALA A 37 -18.94 -19.90 -11.82
C ALA A 37 -20.17 -19.51 -12.69
N ASN A 38 -21.38 -19.56 -12.14
CA ASN A 38 -22.51 -18.85 -12.70
C ASN A 38 -22.25 -17.37 -12.46
N THR A 39 -22.14 -16.59 -13.53
CA THR A 39 -22.22 -15.12 -13.48
C THR A 39 -23.21 -14.77 -12.39
N PRO A 40 -22.82 -14.09 -11.31
CA PRO A 40 -23.77 -13.76 -10.28
C PRO A 40 -24.87 -12.94 -10.97
N GLU A 41 -26.09 -13.46 -10.98
CA GLU A 41 -27.25 -12.65 -11.23
C GLU A 41 -27.13 -11.51 -10.22
N VAL A 42 -26.88 -10.31 -10.73
CA VAL A 42 -26.68 -9.13 -9.88
C VAL A 42 -27.94 -9.01 -9.06
N ALA A 43 -27.87 -9.28 -7.78
CA ALA A 43 -29.01 -9.23 -6.90
C ALA A 43 -29.70 -7.90 -7.12
N SER A 44 -31.01 -7.91 -7.36
CA SER A 44 -31.80 -6.76 -7.80
C SER A 44 -31.70 -5.51 -6.92
N GLY A 45 -31.15 -5.60 -5.73
CA GLY A 45 -30.87 -4.48 -4.82
C GLY A 45 -29.59 -3.69 -5.09
N TRP A 46 -28.63 -4.20 -5.86
CA TRP A 46 -27.34 -3.51 -6.08
C TRP A 46 -27.45 -2.29 -7.00
N HIS A 47 -28.42 -2.29 -7.91
CA HIS A 47 -28.67 -1.16 -8.83
C HIS A 47 -29.21 0.10 -8.16
N THR A 48 -29.65 0.01 -6.91
CA THR A 48 -30.20 1.15 -6.16
C THR A 48 -29.19 1.81 -5.23
N GLN A 49 -27.98 1.23 -5.07
CA GLN A 49 -26.92 1.79 -4.25
C GLN A 49 -26.33 3.02 -4.96
N LYS A 50 -26.55 4.20 -4.36
CA LYS A 50 -26.05 5.47 -4.89
C LYS A 50 -24.63 5.81 -4.39
N SER A 51 -24.15 5.11 -3.40
CA SER A 51 -22.83 5.33 -2.80
C SER A 51 -22.28 4.06 -2.15
N ALA A 52 -20.96 3.91 -2.14
CA ALA A 52 -20.28 2.81 -1.49
C ALA A 52 -18.95 3.28 -0.90
N VAL A 53 -18.55 2.67 0.22
CA VAL A 53 -17.24 2.86 0.86
C VAL A 53 -16.64 1.49 1.14
N ALA A 54 -15.40 1.28 0.70
CA ALA A 54 -14.60 0.11 1.04
C ALA A 54 -13.30 0.57 1.69
N ALA A 55 -12.99 0.03 2.86
CA ALA A 55 -11.75 0.29 3.59
C ALA A 55 -11.34 -0.95 4.39
N ALA A 56 -10.09 -0.96 4.89
CA ALA A 56 -9.50 -2.12 5.57
C ALA A 56 -10.15 -2.45 6.94
N ASN A 57 -10.99 -1.56 7.50
CA ASN A 57 -11.59 -1.75 8.81
C ASN A 57 -13.05 -1.27 8.83
N PRO A 58 -13.98 -2.05 9.43
CA PRO A 58 -15.40 -1.69 9.47
C PRO A 58 -15.69 -0.31 10.09
N MET A 59 -14.99 0.07 11.16
CA MET A 59 -15.18 1.38 11.81
C MET A 59 -14.79 2.53 10.89
N ALA A 60 -13.74 2.35 10.07
CA ALA A 60 -13.36 3.34 9.08
C ALA A 60 -14.38 3.43 7.94
N THR A 61 -14.90 2.28 7.47
CA THR A 61 -15.98 2.21 6.48
C THR A 61 -17.24 2.93 6.97
N GLU A 62 -17.64 2.69 8.23
CA GLU A 62 -18.79 3.33 8.86
C GLU A 62 -18.61 4.87 8.96
N ALA A 63 -17.41 5.33 9.34
CA ALA A 63 -17.11 6.76 9.37
C ALA A 63 -17.30 7.40 7.98
N GLY A 64 -16.80 6.78 6.93
CA GLY A 64 -16.98 7.25 5.56
C GLY A 64 -18.45 7.28 5.14
N LEU A 65 -19.21 6.22 5.41
CA LEU A 65 -20.65 6.15 5.13
C LEU A 65 -21.43 7.25 5.87
N LYS A 66 -21.10 7.52 7.13
CA LYS A 66 -21.70 8.60 7.92
C LYS A 66 -21.46 9.96 7.29
N ILE A 67 -20.25 10.23 6.79
CA ILE A 67 -19.94 11.48 6.09
C ILE A 67 -20.75 11.59 4.79
N LEU A 68 -20.87 10.53 3.99
CA LEU A 68 -21.71 10.53 2.79
C LEU A 68 -23.20 10.78 3.10
N GLN A 69 -23.73 10.20 4.19
CA GLN A 69 -25.10 10.41 4.67
C GLN A 69 -25.34 11.86 5.11
N GLN A 70 -24.33 12.53 5.67
CA GLN A 70 -24.38 13.94 6.07
C GLN A 70 -24.28 14.91 4.88
N GLY A 71 -24.19 14.40 3.65
CA GLY A 71 -24.12 15.22 2.44
C GLY A 71 -22.70 15.49 1.94
N GLY A 72 -21.67 14.86 2.55
CA GLY A 72 -20.32 14.87 2.04
C GLY A 72 -20.19 14.14 0.70
N ASN A 73 -19.09 14.38 0.00
CA ASN A 73 -18.72 13.67 -1.21
C ASN A 73 -17.69 12.56 -0.94
N ALA A 74 -17.22 11.89 -2.00
CA ALA A 74 -16.26 10.79 -1.88
C ALA A 74 -14.92 11.22 -1.23
N LEU A 75 -14.47 12.46 -1.49
CA LEU A 75 -13.27 13.00 -0.87
C LEU A 75 -13.44 13.29 0.62
N ASP A 76 -14.57 13.91 1.01
CA ASP A 76 -14.88 14.14 2.43
C ASP A 76 -14.91 12.83 3.20
N ALA A 77 -15.55 11.80 2.62
CA ALA A 77 -15.60 10.47 3.22
C ALA A 77 -14.21 9.83 3.35
N ALA A 78 -13.35 9.97 2.32
CA ALA A 78 -11.98 9.43 2.34
C ALA A 78 -11.13 10.06 3.45
N ILE A 79 -11.30 11.35 3.73
CA ILE A 79 -10.62 12.03 4.83
C ILE A 79 -11.01 11.41 6.17
N ALA A 80 -12.30 11.23 6.43
CA ALA A 80 -12.77 10.62 7.67
C ALA A 80 -12.28 9.16 7.81
N VAL A 81 -12.35 8.37 6.71
CA VAL A 81 -11.82 7.00 6.66
C VAL A 81 -10.34 6.98 7.01
N GLN A 82 -9.53 7.86 6.40
CA GLN A 82 -8.09 7.94 6.66
C GLN A 82 -7.76 8.25 8.11
N MET A 83 -8.46 9.22 8.73
CA MET A 83 -8.22 9.57 10.14
C MET A 83 -8.59 8.42 11.08
N VAL A 84 -9.66 7.68 10.78
CA VAL A 84 -10.04 6.50 11.56
C VAL A 84 -9.06 5.33 11.32
N LEU A 85 -8.62 5.07 10.08
CA LEU A 85 -7.63 4.03 9.80
C LEU A 85 -6.33 4.24 10.58
N GLY A 86 -5.84 5.47 10.67
CA GLY A 86 -4.65 5.79 11.47
C GLY A 86 -4.78 5.45 12.97
N LEU A 87 -6.02 5.29 13.46
CA LEU A 87 -6.33 4.88 14.83
C LEU A 87 -6.51 3.36 14.95
N VAL A 88 -7.34 2.75 14.07
CA VAL A 88 -7.79 1.34 14.22
C VAL A 88 -6.93 0.33 13.44
N GLU A 89 -6.16 0.79 12.45
CA GLU A 89 -5.18 0.03 11.65
C GLU A 89 -3.80 0.74 11.66
N PRO A 90 -3.28 1.14 12.85
CA PRO A 90 -2.08 1.98 12.95
C PRO A 90 -0.82 1.33 12.40
N GLN A 91 -0.82 0.00 12.26
CA GLN A 91 0.28 -0.75 11.67
C GLN A 91 0.43 -0.57 10.16
N SER A 92 -0.58 -0.01 9.47
CA SER A 92 -0.62 0.03 8.00
C SER A 92 -0.59 1.43 7.43
N SER A 93 -1.16 2.42 8.11
CA SER A 93 -1.25 3.81 7.63
C SER A 93 -1.52 4.77 8.78
N GLY A 94 -1.34 6.07 8.54
CA GLY A 94 -1.61 7.10 9.55
C GLY A 94 -1.13 8.48 9.13
N ILE A 95 -1.39 9.48 9.98
CA ILE A 95 -1.00 10.89 9.73
C ILE A 95 0.52 11.11 9.69
N GLY A 96 1.30 10.14 10.18
CA GLY A 96 2.76 10.14 10.09
C GLY A 96 3.31 9.54 8.78
N GLY A 97 2.46 9.25 7.80
CA GLY A 97 2.80 8.64 6.52
C GLY A 97 2.38 9.44 5.30
N GLY A 98 2.19 8.73 4.17
CA GLY A 98 1.79 9.30 2.90
C GLY A 98 0.74 8.50 2.15
N ALA A 99 0.38 8.99 0.96
CA ALA A 99 -0.64 8.36 0.14
C ALA A 99 -0.57 8.84 -1.32
N PHE A 100 -1.20 8.05 -2.20
CA PHE A 100 -1.63 8.49 -3.52
C PHE A 100 -3.14 8.41 -3.63
N LEU A 101 -3.74 9.40 -4.30
CA LEU A 101 -5.17 9.50 -4.45
C LEU A 101 -5.52 9.85 -5.89
N LEU A 102 -6.45 9.11 -6.47
CA LEU A 102 -7.16 9.48 -7.68
C LEU A 102 -8.56 9.94 -7.31
N TYR A 103 -8.94 11.09 -7.78
CA TYR A 103 -10.28 11.63 -7.62
C TYR A 103 -10.90 11.91 -8.98
N ASP A 104 -12.01 11.26 -9.26
CA ASP A 104 -12.84 11.54 -10.43
C ASP A 104 -14.00 12.44 -10.01
N ASP A 105 -13.92 13.69 -10.44
CA ASP A 105 -14.99 14.67 -10.32
C ASP A 105 -15.84 14.64 -11.59
N GLN A 106 -16.85 13.76 -11.61
CA GLN A 106 -17.82 13.63 -12.69
C GLN A 106 -17.19 13.52 -14.09
N GLY A 107 -16.11 12.74 -14.20
CA GLY A 107 -15.39 12.49 -15.47
C GLY A 107 -14.05 13.22 -15.59
N SER A 108 -13.73 14.14 -14.69
CA SER A 108 -12.42 14.80 -14.62
C SER A 108 -11.56 14.17 -13.54
N ILE A 109 -10.54 13.39 -13.93
CA ILE A 109 -9.69 12.69 -12.98
C ILE A 109 -8.46 13.54 -12.66
N THR A 110 -8.21 13.74 -11.36
CA THR A 110 -6.99 14.35 -10.83
C THR A 110 -6.22 13.34 -9.99
N ALA A 111 -4.91 13.27 -10.16
CA ALA A 111 -4.03 12.47 -9.32
C ALA A 111 -3.35 13.37 -8.27
N TYR A 112 -3.49 13.03 -6.99
CA TYR A 112 -2.86 13.72 -5.88
C TYR A 112 -1.70 12.90 -5.33
N ASP A 113 -0.50 13.47 -5.36
CA ASP A 113 0.74 12.90 -4.87
C ASP A 113 1.05 13.45 -3.48
N GLY A 114 0.72 12.64 -2.48
CA GLY A 114 1.08 12.82 -1.09
C GLY A 114 2.17 11.83 -0.65
N ARG A 115 3.12 11.52 -1.55
CA ARG A 115 4.29 10.73 -1.20
C ARG A 115 5.21 11.54 -0.30
N GLU A 116 5.76 10.91 0.70
CA GLU A 116 6.76 11.47 1.59
C GLU A 116 8.00 11.93 0.79
N THR A 117 8.71 12.91 1.33
CA THR A 117 10.00 13.34 0.75
C THR A 117 11.15 13.00 1.70
N ALA A 118 12.30 12.68 1.15
CA ALA A 118 13.52 12.63 1.93
C ALA A 118 13.75 13.98 2.61
N PRO A 119 14.10 14.04 3.90
CA PRO A 119 14.52 15.26 4.55
C PRO A 119 15.68 15.95 3.81
N ALA A 120 15.77 17.27 3.89
CA ALA A 120 16.83 18.04 3.24
C ALA A 120 18.25 17.64 3.68
N GLY A 121 18.39 17.08 4.88
CA GLY A 121 19.66 16.56 5.39
C GLY A 121 19.99 15.11 5.00
N ALA A 122 19.17 14.45 4.20
CA ALA A 122 19.43 13.09 3.76
C ALA A 122 20.51 13.02 2.68
N THR A 123 21.31 11.95 2.67
CA THR A 123 22.39 11.73 1.69
C THR A 123 22.21 10.39 0.97
N GLU A 124 22.85 10.23 -0.20
CA GLU A 124 22.74 9.00 -0.98
C GLU A 124 23.29 7.76 -0.22
N ASN A 125 24.19 7.97 0.75
CA ASN A 125 24.80 6.92 1.56
C ASN A 125 24.01 6.59 2.85
N LEU A 126 22.76 7.05 2.99
CA LEU A 126 21.95 6.91 4.20
C LEU A 126 21.90 5.47 4.72
N PHE A 127 21.87 4.48 3.83
CA PHE A 127 21.75 3.06 4.14
C PHE A 127 23.05 2.26 3.90
N ILE A 128 24.17 2.96 3.81
CA ILE A 128 25.49 2.31 3.80
C ILE A 128 26.03 2.23 5.23
N GLY A 129 26.35 1.01 5.67
CA GLY A 129 26.90 0.75 6.99
C GLY A 129 28.36 1.22 7.12
N ALA A 130 28.90 1.15 8.33
CA ALA A 130 30.30 1.49 8.61
C ALA A 130 31.31 0.59 7.87
N ASP A 131 30.89 -0.60 7.47
CA ASP A 131 31.66 -1.55 6.66
C ASP A 131 31.63 -1.24 5.15
N GLY A 132 30.97 -0.15 4.74
CA GLY A 132 30.82 0.26 3.35
C GLY A 132 29.77 -0.56 2.57
N LYS A 133 29.01 -1.44 3.22
CA LYS A 133 27.98 -2.27 2.59
C LYS A 133 26.57 -1.77 2.87
N PRO A 134 25.60 -2.10 2.01
CA PRO A 134 24.19 -1.85 2.30
C PRO A 134 23.75 -2.53 3.60
N MET A 135 23.01 -1.79 4.42
CA MET A 135 22.44 -2.30 5.67
C MET A 135 21.45 -3.42 5.43
N SER A 136 21.19 -4.24 6.46
CA SER A 136 20.04 -5.12 6.46
C SER A 136 18.74 -4.28 6.50
N PHE A 137 17.62 -4.84 6.01
CA PHE A 137 16.34 -4.13 6.02
C PHE A 137 15.90 -3.84 7.47
N ASP A 138 16.05 -4.81 8.37
CA ASP A 138 15.63 -4.66 9.77
C ASP A 138 16.43 -3.56 10.50
N ASP A 139 17.73 -3.44 10.22
CA ASP A 139 18.58 -2.36 10.78
C ASP A 139 18.24 -0.99 10.18
N ALA A 140 17.82 -0.97 8.92
CA ALA A 140 17.46 0.25 8.20
C ALA A 140 16.10 0.81 8.65
N VAL A 141 15.12 -0.05 8.93
CA VAL A 141 13.74 0.31 9.29
C VAL A 141 13.62 1.00 10.64
N VAL A 142 14.35 0.50 11.65
CA VAL A 142 14.15 0.92 13.04
C VAL A 142 14.77 2.29 13.32
N GLY A 143 13.94 3.24 13.74
CA GLY A 143 14.40 4.53 14.24
C GLY A 143 14.28 5.70 13.28
N GLY A 144 14.83 6.83 13.63
CA GLY A 144 14.67 8.10 12.94
C GLY A 144 15.25 8.14 11.53
N ARG A 145 16.29 7.33 11.24
CA ARG A 145 16.95 7.25 9.92
C ARG A 145 15.97 6.95 8.78
N SER A 146 15.00 6.08 9.04
CA SER A 146 14.02 5.64 8.06
C SER A 146 12.85 6.60 7.85
N VAL A 147 12.71 7.62 8.69
CA VAL A 147 11.56 8.53 8.65
C VAL A 147 11.71 9.56 7.53
N ALA A 148 10.79 9.53 6.58
CA ALA A 148 10.61 10.58 5.58
C ALA A 148 9.59 11.63 6.08
N THR A 149 9.55 12.79 5.44
CA THR A 149 8.63 13.89 5.78
C THR A 149 7.17 13.47 5.58
N PRO A 150 6.31 13.41 6.61
CA PRO A 150 4.91 13.04 6.50
C PRO A 150 4.13 13.91 5.53
N ALA A 151 3.21 13.30 4.78
CA ALA A 151 2.67 13.88 3.56
C ALA A 151 1.14 13.79 3.41
N VAL A 152 0.51 12.72 3.92
CA VAL A 152 -0.89 12.39 3.66
C VAL A 152 -1.84 13.53 4.03
N LEU A 153 -1.60 14.19 5.16
CA LEU A 153 -2.46 15.28 5.62
C LEU A 153 -2.44 16.47 4.68
N SER A 154 -1.23 16.87 4.23
CA SER A 154 -1.07 17.98 3.27
C SER A 154 -1.76 17.67 1.94
N MET A 155 -1.71 16.41 1.47
CA MET A 155 -2.39 15.97 0.26
C MET A 155 -3.91 16.05 0.41
N LEU A 156 -4.45 15.47 1.47
CA LEU A 156 -5.90 15.47 1.72
C LEU A 156 -6.45 16.89 1.88
N TYR A 157 -5.72 17.75 2.57
CA TYR A 157 -6.12 19.16 2.72
C TYR A 157 -6.10 19.91 1.39
N THR A 158 -5.07 19.71 0.56
CA THR A 158 -4.99 20.29 -0.79
C THR A 158 -6.17 19.86 -1.66
N ALA A 159 -6.51 18.56 -1.67
CA ALA A 159 -7.66 18.05 -2.39
C ALA A 159 -8.98 18.62 -1.82
N HIS A 160 -9.11 18.68 -0.49
CA HIS A 160 -10.31 19.21 0.18
C HIS A 160 -10.57 20.68 -0.15
N GLN A 161 -9.54 21.51 -0.23
CA GLN A 161 -9.70 22.92 -0.60
C GLN A 161 -10.32 23.11 -2.00
N LYS A 162 -10.20 22.13 -2.89
CA LYS A 162 -10.76 22.16 -4.25
C LYS A 162 -12.13 21.50 -4.35
N HIS A 163 -12.29 20.35 -3.70
CA HIS A 163 -13.40 19.45 -3.94
C HIS A 163 -14.26 19.17 -2.70
N GLY A 164 -13.80 19.56 -1.50
CA GLY A 164 -14.53 19.31 -0.26
C GLY A 164 -15.89 20.01 -0.21
N LYS A 165 -16.89 19.33 0.32
CA LYS A 165 -18.25 19.85 0.50
C LYS A 165 -18.58 20.17 1.94
N LEU A 166 -18.07 19.37 2.89
CA LEU A 166 -18.29 19.59 4.31
C LEU A 166 -17.09 20.32 4.94
N PRO A 167 -17.31 21.06 6.05
CA PRO A 167 -16.22 21.71 6.77
C PRO A 167 -15.14 20.71 7.18
N TRP A 168 -13.86 21.06 6.98
CA TRP A 168 -12.70 20.25 7.31
C TRP A 168 -12.75 19.63 8.71
N ALA A 169 -13.05 20.42 9.75
CA ALA A 169 -13.10 19.97 11.13
C ALA A 169 -14.14 18.87 11.36
N GLN A 170 -15.27 18.89 10.63
CA GLN A 170 -16.32 17.90 10.73
C GLN A 170 -15.83 16.50 10.27
N LEU A 171 -14.90 16.45 9.29
CA LEU A 171 -14.38 15.21 8.74
C LEU A 171 -13.44 14.47 9.71
N LEU A 172 -12.86 15.17 10.67
CA LEU A 172 -11.99 14.60 11.67
C LEU A 172 -12.74 14.10 12.92
N GLN A 173 -13.98 14.59 13.12
CA GLN A 173 -14.76 14.29 14.32
C GLN A 173 -14.98 12.78 14.57
N PRO A 174 -15.26 11.92 13.56
CA PRO A 174 -15.40 10.49 13.81
C PRO A 174 -14.16 9.85 14.44
N ALA A 175 -12.97 10.23 14.01
CA ALA A 175 -11.72 9.72 14.55
C ALA A 175 -11.42 10.29 15.96
N ILE A 176 -11.73 11.57 16.20
CA ILE A 176 -11.62 12.20 17.51
C ILE A 176 -12.50 11.46 18.52
N ASP A 177 -13.76 11.22 18.18
CA ASP A 177 -14.73 10.52 19.03
C ASP A 177 -14.28 9.10 19.37
N LEU A 178 -13.78 8.35 18.38
CA LEU A 178 -13.26 7.00 18.61
C LEU A 178 -11.99 7.00 19.46
N ALA A 179 -11.10 7.96 19.27
CA ALA A 179 -9.88 8.06 20.05
C ALA A 179 -10.15 8.38 21.53
N ASP A 180 -11.14 9.24 21.82
CA ASP A 180 -11.54 9.57 23.20
C ASP A 180 -12.33 8.44 23.86
N LYS A 181 -13.32 7.87 23.16
CA LYS A 181 -14.19 6.83 23.71
C LYS A 181 -13.51 5.47 23.77
N GLY A 182 -12.57 5.23 22.88
CA GLY A 182 -11.90 3.95 22.67
C GLY A 182 -12.56 3.12 21.58
N PHE A 183 -11.78 2.20 21.03
CA PHE A 183 -12.19 1.22 20.04
C PHE A 183 -11.73 -0.19 20.44
N PRO A 184 -12.46 -1.25 20.08
CA PRO A 184 -12.05 -2.61 20.38
C PRO A 184 -10.84 -3.02 19.52
N VAL A 185 -9.79 -3.52 20.15
CA VAL A 185 -8.60 -4.06 19.48
C VAL A 185 -9.01 -5.22 18.56
N SER A 186 -8.68 -5.13 17.29
CA SER A 186 -8.98 -6.17 16.32
C SER A 186 -8.08 -7.40 16.49
N ALA A 187 -8.56 -8.57 16.02
CA ALA A 187 -7.75 -9.79 15.98
C ALA A 187 -6.48 -9.59 15.12
N ARG A 188 -6.59 -8.80 14.04
CA ARG A 188 -5.45 -8.45 13.19
C ARG A 188 -4.41 -7.64 13.93
N LEU A 189 -4.80 -6.55 14.59
CA LEU A 189 -3.88 -5.70 15.36
C LEU A 189 -3.19 -6.50 16.47
N ASN A 190 -3.93 -7.28 17.26
CA ASN A 190 -3.35 -8.13 18.30
C ASN A 190 -2.35 -9.15 17.74
N LYS A 191 -2.70 -9.83 16.62
CA LYS A 191 -1.79 -10.79 15.97
C LYS A 191 -0.49 -10.13 15.53
N LEU A 192 -0.57 -8.93 14.94
CA LEU A 192 0.61 -8.21 14.46
C LEU A 192 1.46 -7.66 15.59
N LEU A 193 0.87 -7.16 16.68
CA LEU A 193 1.59 -6.76 17.88
C LEU A 193 2.34 -7.93 18.54
N LYS A 194 1.74 -9.12 18.58
CA LYS A 194 2.42 -10.34 19.09
C LYS A 194 3.61 -10.76 18.23
N ALA A 195 3.56 -10.52 16.93
CA ALA A 195 4.65 -10.86 16.01
C ALA A 195 5.74 -9.78 15.93
N GLU A 196 5.43 -8.57 16.41
CA GLU A 196 6.34 -7.41 16.33
C GLU A 196 7.44 -7.50 17.39
N LYS A 197 8.69 -7.35 16.95
CA LYS A 197 9.89 -7.55 17.80
C LYS A 197 10.55 -6.25 18.25
N PHE A 198 10.35 -5.17 17.52
CA PHE A 198 11.15 -3.95 17.66
C PHE A 198 10.38 -2.80 18.31
N LEU A 199 9.05 -2.74 18.16
CA LEU A 199 8.23 -1.60 18.56
C LEU A 199 8.36 -1.30 20.07
N ALA A 200 8.10 -2.30 20.92
CA ALA A 200 8.18 -2.15 22.37
C ALA A 200 9.62 -1.95 22.89
N ALA A 201 10.61 -2.43 22.15
CA ALA A 201 12.03 -2.32 22.54
C ALA A 201 12.62 -0.93 22.20
N ASN A 202 12.08 -0.26 21.16
CA ASN A 202 12.64 0.98 20.65
C ASN A 202 11.84 2.24 21.01
N ASP A 203 10.59 2.09 21.47
CA ASP A 203 9.75 3.25 21.79
C ASP A 203 8.91 3.03 23.04
N ALA A 204 9.17 3.83 24.07
CA ALA A 204 8.47 3.73 25.36
C ALA A 204 6.99 4.12 25.28
N ASP A 205 6.62 5.11 24.42
CA ASP A 205 5.24 5.54 24.24
C ASP A 205 4.43 4.44 23.55
N ALA A 206 5.00 3.81 22.51
CA ALA A 206 4.39 2.68 21.83
C ALA A 206 4.27 1.46 22.74
N LYS A 207 5.29 1.18 23.56
CA LYS A 207 5.24 0.12 24.55
C LYS A 207 4.11 0.33 25.54
N ALA A 208 4.00 1.54 26.08
CA ALA A 208 2.96 1.88 27.07
C ALA A 208 1.54 1.83 26.46
N TYR A 209 1.40 2.08 25.17
CA TYR A 209 0.12 2.12 24.49
C TYR A 209 -0.36 0.75 23.97
N PHE A 210 0.53 -0.04 23.37
CA PHE A 210 0.17 -1.28 22.70
C PHE A 210 0.38 -2.55 23.52
N TYR A 211 1.07 -2.45 24.67
CA TYR A 211 1.42 -3.61 25.47
C TYR A 211 1.00 -3.42 26.93
N GLN A 212 0.65 -4.53 27.57
CA GLN A 212 0.33 -4.61 28.98
C GLN A 212 1.59 -4.55 29.85
N ALA A 213 1.45 -4.37 31.16
CA ALA A 213 2.57 -4.33 32.10
C ALA A 213 3.43 -5.61 32.12
N ASN A 214 2.83 -6.76 31.77
CA ASN A 214 3.54 -8.04 31.65
C ASN A 214 4.28 -8.19 30.30
N GLY A 215 4.23 -7.18 29.42
CA GLY A 215 4.86 -7.18 28.09
C GLY A 215 4.04 -7.86 26.98
N GLU A 216 2.86 -8.39 27.29
CA GLU A 216 1.97 -8.97 26.29
C GLU A 216 1.23 -7.89 25.50
N ALA A 217 0.96 -8.14 24.23
CA ALA A 217 0.13 -7.26 23.40
C ALA A 217 -1.28 -7.11 23.98
N VAL A 218 -1.86 -5.91 23.89
CA VAL A 218 -3.25 -5.66 24.31
C VAL A 218 -4.19 -6.69 23.68
N PRO A 219 -5.11 -7.32 24.45
CA PRO A 219 -5.91 -8.44 23.98
C PRO A 219 -7.00 -7.99 22.98
N VAL A 220 -7.45 -8.92 22.15
CA VAL A 220 -8.59 -8.72 21.26
C VAL A 220 -9.81 -8.27 22.05
N GLY A 221 -10.50 -7.26 21.57
CA GLY A 221 -11.68 -6.68 22.23
C GLY A 221 -11.36 -5.70 23.35
N HIS A 222 -10.10 -5.54 23.76
CA HIS A 222 -9.71 -4.49 24.71
C HIS A 222 -10.10 -3.11 24.17
N LEU A 223 -10.76 -2.29 24.99
CA LEU A 223 -11.16 -0.94 24.61
C LEU A 223 -9.95 -0.01 24.70
N LEU A 224 -9.28 0.22 23.57
CA LEU A 224 -8.06 1.01 23.49
C LEU A 224 -8.39 2.48 23.23
N LYS A 225 -8.04 3.37 24.14
CA LYS A 225 -8.22 4.83 24.00
C LYS A 225 -6.92 5.49 23.59
N ASN A 226 -7.02 6.52 22.75
CA ASN A 226 -5.87 7.30 22.28
C ASN A 226 -6.12 8.81 22.45
N PRO A 227 -6.16 9.34 23.67
CA PRO A 227 -6.43 10.76 23.92
C PRO A 227 -5.36 11.68 23.33
N GLU A 228 -4.12 11.25 23.18
CA GLU A 228 -3.08 12.03 22.52
C GLU A 228 -3.39 12.20 21.03
N TYR A 229 -3.81 11.12 20.33
CA TYR A 229 -4.23 11.22 18.93
C TYR A 229 -5.44 12.14 18.77
N ALA A 230 -6.44 12.04 19.66
CA ALA A 230 -7.59 12.94 19.65
C ALA A 230 -7.18 14.40 19.80
N ALA A 231 -6.23 14.70 20.70
CA ALA A 231 -5.73 16.05 20.90
C ALA A 231 -4.97 16.58 19.68
N VAL A 232 -4.15 15.73 19.04
CA VAL A 232 -3.48 16.09 17.76
C VAL A 232 -4.51 16.33 16.65
N LEU A 233 -5.53 15.49 16.52
CA LEU A 233 -6.59 15.70 15.52
C LEU A 233 -7.39 16.99 15.75
N ARG A 234 -7.59 17.44 17.01
CA ARG A 234 -8.21 18.74 17.30
C ARG A 234 -7.35 19.91 16.84
N LEU A 235 -6.02 19.82 16.99
CA LEU A 235 -5.12 20.84 16.43
C LEU A 235 -5.21 20.86 14.89
N ILE A 236 -5.24 19.71 14.26
CA ILE A 236 -5.39 19.58 12.80
C ILE A 236 -6.77 20.10 12.35
N ALA A 237 -7.84 19.83 13.09
CA ALA A 237 -9.17 20.33 12.79
C ALA A 237 -9.23 21.86 12.81
N ALA A 238 -8.54 22.48 13.76
CA ALA A 238 -8.51 23.94 13.91
C ALA A 238 -7.54 24.65 12.94
N GLN A 239 -6.42 24.02 12.58
CA GLN A 239 -5.30 24.67 11.89
C GLN A 239 -4.95 24.06 10.53
N GLY A 240 -5.72 23.05 10.08
CA GLY A 240 -5.34 22.26 8.90
C GLY A 240 -3.98 21.58 9.07
N PRO A 241 -3.18 21.44 8.00
CA PRO A 241 -1.86 20.81 8.07
C PRO A 241 -0.87 21.47 9.04
N ALA A 242 -1.06 22.75 9.36
CA ALA A 242 -0.19 23.44 10.31
C ALA A 242 -0.28 22.83 11.72
N GLY A 243 -1.44 22.26 12.09
CA GLY A 243 -1.62 21.56 13.37
C GLY A 243 -0.75 20.30 13.53
N LEU A 244 -0.25 19.74 12.43
CA LEU A 244 0.73 18.64 12.44
C LEU A 244 2.15 19.14 12.15
N ASN A 245 2.30 19.97 11.12
CA ASN A 245 3.59 20.31 10.50
C ASN A 245 4.30 21.49 11.15
N GLN A 246 3.68 22.13 12.13
CA GLN A 246 4.22 23.28 12.88
C GLN A 246 3.89 23.12 14.39
N GLY A 247 4.46 23.99 15.21
CA GLY A 247 4.20 24.01 16.64
C GLY A 247 4.68 22.77 17.39
N GLU A 248 3.95 22.41 18.44
CA GLU A 248 4.38 21.37 19.40
C GLU A 248 4.36 19.96 18.83
N VAL A 249 3.48 19.63 17.88
CA VAL A 249 3.45 18.31 17.23
C VAL A 249 4.67 18.12 16.34
N ALA A 250 5.00 19.12 15.53
CA ALA A 250 6.21 19.11 14.69
C ALA A 250 7.49 19.01 15.54
N GLN A 251 7.56 19.74 16.65
CA GLN A 251 8.68 19.66 17.59
C GLN A 251 8.82 18.25 18.20
N ALA A 252 7.70 17.62 18.57
CA ALA A 252 7.71 16.25 19.10
C ALA A 252 8.18 15.24 18.04
N MET A 253 7.75 15.37 16.78
CA MET A 253 8.22 14.53 15.67
C MET A 253 9.73 14.65 15.47
N VAL A 254 10.25 15.88 15.36
CA VAL A 254 11.68 16.15 15.15
C VAL A 254 12.50 15.62 16.32
N LYS A 255 12.07 15.89 17.56
CA LYS A 255 12.72 15.38 18.78
C LYS A 255 12.79 13.84 18.77
N LYS A 256 11.67 13.15 18.42
CA LYS A 256 11.61 11.68 18.35
C LYS A 256 12.59 11.13 17.31
N VAL A 257 12.62 11.72 16.12
CA VAL A 257 13.46 11.29 14.98
C VAL A 257 14.95 11.54 15.24
N GLN A 258 15.30 12.73 15.72
CA GLN A 258 16.70 13.12 15.95
C GLN A 258 17.26 12.57 17.26
N GLY A 259 16.40 12.29 18.24
CA GLY A 259 16.80 11.77 19.57
C GLY A 259 17.02 10.25 19.62
N HIS A 260 16.62 9.51 18.60
CA HIS A 260 16.81 8.05 18.56
C HIS A 260 18.28 7.67 18.30
N ALA A 261 18.70 6.48 18.76
CA ALA A 261 20.07 5.97 18.50
C ALA A 261 20.39 5.91 16.98
N ASN A 262 19.43 5.43 16.17
CA ASN A 262 19.47 5.52 14.71
C ASN A 262 18.85 6.85 14.26
N LYS A 263 19.60 7.94 14.38
CA LYS A 263 19.13 9.30 14.11
C LYS A 263 18.67 9.49 12.68
N GLY A 264 17.57 10.24 12.49
CA GLY A 264 17.16 10.78 11.19
C GLY A 264 17.48 12.28 11.08
N SER A 265 17.33 12.81 9.86
CA SER A 265 17.60 14.21 9.53
C SER A 265 16.34 15.08 9.40
N LEU A 266 15.15 14.53 9.70
CA LEU A 266 13.89 15.30 9.64
C LEU A 266 13.98 16.56 10.49
N SER A 267 13.62 17.71 9.91
CA SER A 267 13.66 19.02 10.55
C SER A 267 12.30 19.71 10.52
N LEU A 268 12.15 20.76 11.34
CA LEU A 268 10.95 21.63 11.32
C LEU A 268 10.77 22.31 9.96
N THR A 269 11.86 22.58 9.25
CA THR A 269 11.86 23.17 7.91
C THR A 269 11.30 22.21 6.89
N ASP A 270 11.66 20.92 6.95
CA ASP A 270 11.10 19.89 6.05
C ASP A 270 9.59 19.78 6.23
N LEU A 271 9.11 19.68 7.47
CA LEU A 271 7.69 19.63 7.81
C LEU A 271 6.92 20.85 7.30
N LYS A 272 7.42 22.07 7.58
CA LYS A 272 6.80 23.33 7.18
C LYS A 272 6.74 23.49 5.66
N ASN A 273 7.78 23.06 4.96
CA ASN A 273 7.94 23.27 3.52
C ASN A 273 7.36 22.16 2.66
N TYR A 274 6.95 21.03 3.23
CA TYR A 274 6.33 19.96 2.43
C TYR A 274 5.10 20.48 1.67
N ARG A 275 5.00 20.08 0.40
CA ARG A 275 3.83 20.37 -0.46
C ARG A 275 3.46 19.10 -1.24
N ALA A 276 2.21 18.71 -1.15
CA ALA A 276 1.64 17.72 -2.04
C ALA A 276 1.66 18.21 -3.49
N ARG A 277 1.66 17.29 -4.45
CA ARG A 277 1.63 17.61 -5.88
C ARG A 277 0.34 17.13 -6.52
N GLU A 278 -0.17 17.94 -7.43
CA GLU A 278 -1.14 17.46 -8.39
C GLU A 278 -0.40 16.98 -9.62
N ARG A 279 -0.81 15.82 -10.13
CA ARG A 279 -0.23 15.21 -11.31
C ARG A 279 -1.33 14.83 -12.29
N THR A 280 -0.99 14.80 -13.57
CA THR A 280 -1.87 14.23 -14.59
C THR A 280 -1.92 12.72 -14.40
N PRO A 281 -3.11 12.11 -14.25
CA PRO A 281 -3.23 10.66 -14.13
C PRO A 281 -2.64 9.97 -15.37
N LEU A 282 -2.06 8.80 -15.19
CA LEU A 282 -1.63 7.94 -16.28
C LEU A 282 -2.79 7.06 -16.68
N CYS A 283 -3.39 7.36 -17.84
CA CYS A 283 -4.46 6.56 -18.40
C CYS A 283 -3.99 5.83 -19.65
N PHE A 284 -4.45 4.60 -19.83
CA PHE A 284 -4.18 3.78 -21.02
C PHE A 284 -5.39 2.92 -21.37
N ASP A 285 -5.48 2.56 -22.64
CA ASP A 285 -6.50 1.69 -23.17
C ASP A 285 -6.06 0.22 -23.09
N TYR A 286 -7.00 -0.64 -22.73
CA TYR A 286 -6.80 -2.08 -22.74
C TYR A 286 -8.03 -2.77 -23.33
N THR A 287 -7.81 -3.75 -24.19
CA THR A 287 -8.89 -4.53 -24.79
C THR A 287 -8.70 -6.00 -24.43
N ALA A 288 -9.73 -6.61 -23.87
CA ALA A 288 -9.80 -8.04 -23.59
C ALA A 288 -11.16 -8.60 -24.04
N ARG A 289 -11.15 -9.75 -24.70
CA ARG A 289 -12.38 -10.45 -25.12
C ARG A 289 -13.41 -9.52 -25.82
N LYS A 290 -12.92 -8.66 -26.74
CA LYS A 290 -13.74 -7.70 -27.51
C LYS A 290 -14.33 -6.54 -26.71
N GLN A 291 -14.03 -6.42 -25.44
CA GLN A 291 -14.42 -5.28 -24.62
C GLN A 291 -13.21 -4.39 -24.36
N SER A 292 -13.38 -3.08 -24.54
CA SER A 292 -12.33 -2.09 -24.31
C SER A 292 -12.57 -1.36 -23.00
N TYR A 293 -11.45 -1.04 -22.35
CA TYR A 293 -11.41 -0.38 -21.04
C TYR A 293 -10.47 0.83 -21.15
N GLU A 294 -10.77 1.87 -20.39
CA GLU A 294 -9.82 2.91 -20.03
C GLU A 294 -9.41 2.70 -18.58
N ILE A 295 -8.11 2.54 -18.34
CA ILE A 295 -7.54 2.29 -17.01
C ILE A 295 -6.69 3.50 -16.64
N CYS A 296 -7.06 4.19 -15.57
CA CYS A 296 -6.38 5.38 -15.07
C CYS A 296 -5.77 5.10 -13.70
N GLY A 297 -4.54 5.51 -13.49
CA GLY A 297 -3.85 5.30 -12.23
C GLY A 297 -2.80 6.37 -11.95
N MET A 298 -2.06 6.19 -10.86
CA MET A 298 -1.06 7.13 -10.39
C MET A 298 0.19 7.10 -11.28
N PRO A 299 0.68 8.26 -11.78
CA PRO A 299 1.95 8.35 -12.50
C PRO A 299 3.14 8.26 -11.52
N PRO A 300 4.40 8.22 -12.01
CA PRO A 300 5.57 8.35 -11.12
C PRO A 300 5.46 9.58 -10.18
N PRO A 301 5.89 9.43 -8.91
CA PRO A 301 6.81 8.44 -8.37
C PRO A 301 6.18 7.07 -8.08
N SER A 302 4.86 6.86 -8.29
CA SER A 302 4.32 5.52 -8.32
C SER A 302 4.77 4.80 -9.58
N SER A 303 5.17 3.55 -9.44
CA SER A 303 5.42 2.65 -10.55
C SER A 303 4.17 1.85 -10.97
N GLY A 304 3.12 1.86 -10.13
CA GLY A 304 1.99 0.94 -10.22
C GLY A 304 1.32 0.95 -11.58
N SER A 305 0.73 2.06 -11.99
CA SER A 305 -0.01 2.13 -13.26
C SER A 305 0.85 1.84 -14.48
N LEU A 306 2.08 2.37 -14.50
CA LEU A 306 2.99 2.13 -15.62
C LEU A 306 3.39 0.65 -15.73
N THR A 307 3.66 0.01 -14.58
CA THR A 307 4.00 -1.43 -14.53
C THR A 307 2.79 -2.29 -14.90
N ILE A 308 1.59 -1.96 -14.43
CA ILE A 308 0.34 -2.64 -14.81
C ILE A 308 0.12 -2.52 -16.32
N ALA A 309 0.25 -1.31 -16.88
CA ALA A 309 0.10 -1.07 -18.31
C ALA A 309 1.12 -1.87 -19.15
N GLN A 310 2.38 -1.96 -18.68
CA GLN A 310 3.40 -2.79 -19.35
C GLN A 310 3.03 -4.29 -19.27
N ILE A 311 2.64 -4.80 -18.12
CA ILE A 311 2.25 -6.21 -17.97
C ILE A 311 1.10 -6.54 -18.92
N LEU A 312 0.03 -5.76 -18.91
CA LEU A 312 -1.12 -5.96 -19.78
C LEU A 312 -0.74 -5.81 -21.26
N GLY A 313 0.07 -4.81 -21.58
CA GLY A 313 0.56 -4.59 -22.94
C GLY A 313 1.48 -5.71 -23.45
N ILE A 314 2.36 -6.25 -22.62
CA ILE A 314 3.19 -7.42 -22.95
C ILE A 314 2.31 -8.65 -23.17
N LEU A 315 1.35 -8.91 -22.26
CA LEU A 315 0.41 -10.02 -22.38
C LEU A 315 -0.42 -9.96 -23.66
N ALA A 316 -0.85 -8.78 -24.07
CA ALA A 316 -1.60 -8.59 -25.32
C ALA A 316 -0.81 -8.97 -26.60
N HIS A 317 0.51 -9.08 -26.51
CA HIS A 317 1.39 -9.55 -27.59
C HIS A 317 1.82 -11.02 -27.45
N THR A 318 1.21 -11.77 -26.50
CA THR A 318 1.35 -13.21 -26.34
C THR A 318 0.05 -13.93 -26.70
N ASP A 319 0.02 -15.25 -26.57
CA ASP A 319 -1.20 -16.04 -26.70
C ASP A 319 -1.99 -16.18 -25.38
N ALA A 320 -1.76 -15.30 -24.41
CA ALA A 320 -2.35 -15.37 -23.07
C ALA A 320 -3.90 -15.38 -23.08
N GLU A 321 -4.54 -14.72 -24.06
CA GLU A 321 -6.00 -14.67 -24.20
C GLU A 321 -6.64 -16.05 -24.48
N ARG A 322 -5.86 -17.03 -24.95
CA ARG A 322 -6.32 -18.42 -25.14
C ARG A 322 -6.58 -19.14 -23.82
N PHE A 323 -6.02 -18.65 -22.75
CA PHE A 323 -6.08 -19.21 -21.42
C PHE A 323 -6.96 -18.33 -20.53
N GLY A 324 -7.52 -18.90 -19.49
CA GLY A 324 -8.40 -18.16 -18.62
C GLY A 324 -8.73 -18.94 -17.36
N LEU A 325 -9.95 -18.80 -16.87
CA LEU A 325 -10.42 -19.61 -15.74
C LEU A 325 -10.83 -21.00 -16.23
N LYS A 326 -10.31 -22.03 -15.59
CA LYS A 326 -10.76 -23.43 -15.71
C LYS A 326 -11.27 -23.89 -14.35
N ASN A 327 -12.54 -24.25 -14.27
CA ASN A 327 -13.17 -24.68 -13.02
C ASN A 327 -13.00 -23.69 -11.85
N GLY A 328 -13.08 -22.39 -12.15
CA GLY A 328 -12.92 -21.33 -11.15
C GLY A 328 -11.47 -20.99 -10.75
N ALA A 329 -10.47 -21.71 -11.27
CA ALA A 329 -9.05 -21.45 -11.04
C ALA A 329 -8.38 -20.84 -12.29
N LEU A 330 -7.33 -20.04 -12.08
CA LEU A 330 -6.52 -19.54 -13.18
C LEU A 330 -5.73 -20.67 -13.85
N ASP A 331 -5.69 -20.67 -15.18
CA ASP A 331 -4.90 -21.62 -15.95
C ASP A 331 -3.39 -21.42 -15.68
N ALA A 332 -2.66 -22.50 -15.46
CA ALA A 332 -1.21 -22.45 -15.22
C ALA A 332 -0.43 -21.80 -16.37
N ALA A 333 -0.89 -22.00 -17.61
CA ALA A 333 -0.26 -21.36 -18.78
C ALA A 333 -0.49 -19.84 -18.81
N TRP A 334 -1.64 -19.36 -18.32
CA TRP A 334 -1.88 -17.93 -18.11
C TRP A 334 -0.99 -17.38 -16.99
N LEU A 335 -0.93 -18.05 -15.85
CA LEU A 335 -0.10 -17.65 -14.71
C LEU A 335 1.38 -17.55 -15.08
N TYR A 336 1.88 -18.50 -15.87
CA TYR A 336 3.25 -18.46 -16.38
C TYR A 336 3.50 -17.18 -17.20
N ARG A 337 2.64 -16.88 -18.19
CA ARG A 337 2.79 -15.69 -19.04
C ARG A 337 2.70 -14.39 -18.27
N TYR A 338 1.76 -14.34 -17.31
CA TYR A 338 1.62 -13.21 -16.40
C TYR A 338 2.87 -13.02 -15.54
N GLY A 339 3.43 -14.10 -15.00
CA GLY A 339 4.67 -14.07 -14.22
C GLY A 339 5.86 -13.55 -15.03
N GLU A 340 6.05 -14.06 -16.25
CA GLU A 340 7.16 -13.62 -17.12
C GLU A 340 6.98 -12.16 -17.59
N ALA A 341 5.76 -11.75 -17.95
CA ALA A 341 5.45 -10.35 -18.28
C ALA A 341 5.72 -9.42 -17.09
N SER A 342 5.34 -9.87 -15.88
CA SER A 342 5.60 -9.12 -14.64
C SER A 342 7.09 -8.97 -14.39
N ARG A 343 7.89 -10.03 -14.54
CA ARG A 343 9.36 -9.97 -14.38
C ARG A 343 10.01 -8.98 -15.33
N LEU A 344 9.56 -8.93 -16.58
CA LEU A 344 10.05 -7.97 -17.58
C LEU A 344 9.67 -6.52 -17.22
N ALA A 345 8.42 -6.28 -16.82
CA ALA A 345 7.95 -4.95 -16.43
C ALA A 345 8.66 -4.46 -15.16
N PHE A 346 8.89 -5.34 -14.18
CA PHE A 346 9.65 -5.00 -12.97
C PHE A 346 11.14 -4.75 -13.22
N ALA A 347 11.73 -5.40 -14.21
CA ALA A 347 13.09 -5.08 -14.66
C ALA A 347 13.18 -3.65 -15.20
N ASP A 348 12.22 -3.24 -16.05
CA ASP A 348 12.13 -1.88 -16.56
C ASP A 348 11.86 -0.87 -15.42
N ARG A 349 10.94 -1.20 -14.50
CA ARG A 349 10.67 -0.42 -13.29
C ARG A 349 11.95 -0.13 -12.50
N ASN A 350 12.74 -1.16 -12.25
CA ASN A 350 13.97 -1.04 -11.45
C ASN A 350 15.05 -0.20 -12.14
N GLN A 351 15.05 -0.16 -13.45
CA GLN A 351 16.01 0.60 -14.24
C GLN A 351 15.61 2.08 -14.37
N TYR A 352 14.31 2.36 -14.59
CA TYR A 352 13.90 3.67 -15.10
C TYR A 352 13.07 4.49 -14.12
N ILE A 353 12.23 3.88 -13.26
CA ILE A 353 11.22 4.62 -12.51
C ILE A 353 11.77 5.18 -11.19
N GLY A 354 11.52 6.48 -10.98
CA GLY A 354 11.80 7.22 -9.77
C GLY A 354 10.95 8.50 -9.73
N ASP A 355 11.28 9.42 -8.82
CA ASP A 355 10.61 10.71 -8.73
C ASP A 355 10.78 11.53 -10.02
N PRO A 356 9.70 11.89 -10.72
CA PRO A 356 9.78 12.62 -12.00
C PRO A 356 10.33 14.03 -11.86
N ASP A 357 10.36 14.59 -10.65
CA ASP A 357 10.94 15.90 -10.38
C ASP A 357 12.50 15.83 -10.34
N PHE A 358 13.07 14.60 -10.26
CA PHE A 358 14.52 14.31 -10.16
C PHE A 358 15.03 13.39 -11.26
N VAL A 359 14.19 12.52 -11.80
CA VAL A 359 14.56 11.45 -12.72
C VAL A 359 13.95 11.70 -14.10
N LYS A 360 14.80 11.76 -15.11
CA LYS A 360 14.35 11.89 -16.50
C LYS A 360 13.72 10.60 -17.00
N ALA A 361 12.53 10.71 -17.58
CA ALA A 361 11.85 9.60 -18.21
C ALA A 361 12.66 9.05 -19.42
N PRO A 362 12.64 7.74 -19.67
CA PRO A 362 13.28 7.17 -20.84
C PRO A 362 12.67 7.77 -22.13
N ALA A 363 13.50 8.08 -23.12
CA ALA A 363 13.12 8.74 -24.38
C ALA A 363 12.26 10.02 -24.19
N GLY A 364 12.39 10.71 -23.04
CA GLY A 364 11.68 11.95 -22.74
C GLY A 364 10.24 11.78 -22.27
N SER A 365 9.71 10.55 -22.21
CA SER A 365 8.35 10.27 -21.77
C SER A 365 8.24 8.90 -21.11
N TRP A 366 7.54 8.80 -19.99
CA TRP A 366 7.19 7.52 -19.34
C TRP A 366 6.38 6.62 -20.28
N MET A 367 5.59 7.21 -21.18
CA MET A 367 4.80 6.46 -22.19
C MET A 367 5.66 5.71 -23.19
N SER A 368 6.97 6.01 -23.31
CA SER A 368 7.89 5.25 -24.15
C SER A 368 8.02 3.78 -23.74
N LEU A 369 7.80 3.48 -22.46
CA LEU A 369 7.74 2.12 -21.93
C LEU A 369 6.45 1.37 -22.32
N LEU A 370 5.46 2.09 -22.86
CA LEU A 370 4.19 1.54 -23.36
C LEU A 370 4.10 1.59 -24.90
N ASP A 371 5.18 1.99 -25.58
CA ASP A 371 5.22 1.98 -27.04
C ASP A 371 4.96 0.55 -27.57
N LYS A 372 4.04 0.43 -28.52
CA LYS A 372 3.60 -0.87 -29.06
C LYS A 372 4.77 -1.74 -29.54
N GLY A 373 5.71 -1.15 -30.28
CA GLY A 373 6.88 -1.87 -30.79
C GLY A 373 7.79 -2.34 -29.65
N TYR A 374 7.94 -1.52 -28.60
CA TYR A 374 8.68 -1.89 -27.41
C TYR A 374 8.02 -3.05 -26.64
N LEU A 375 6.71 -2.97 -26.39
CA LEU A 375 5.96 -4.04 -25.71
C LEU A 375 6.01 -5.35 -26.49
N GLN A 376 5.95 -5.30 -27.83
CA GLN A 376 6.09 -6.46 -28.69
C GLN A 376 7.50 -7.09 -28.58
N GLN A 377 8.56 -6.29 -28.54
CA GLN A 377 9.91 -6.77 -28.30
C GLN A 377 10.06 -7.44 -26.93
N ARG A 378 9.42 -6.87 -25.90
CA ARG A 378 9.43 -7.48 -24.55
C ARG A 378 8.67 -8.80 -24.53
N ALA A 379 7.50 -8.89 -25.17
CA ALA A 379 6.71 -10.11 -25.27
C ALA A 379 7.46 -11.26 -25.99
N ALA A 380 8.25 -10.94 -27.01
CA ALA A 380 9.04 -11.93 -27.74
C ALA A 380 10.11 -12.64 -26.89
N LEU A 381 10.41 -12.14 -25.68
CA LEU A 381 11.31 -12.80 -24.75
C LEU A 381 10.64 -13.91 -23.93
N ILE A 382 9.31 -13.99 -23.95
CA ILE A 382 8.54 -15.01 -23.23
C ILE A 382 8.47 -16.28 -24.05
N ASP A 383 8.93 -17.40 -23.52
CA ASP A 383 8.82 -18.71 -24.17
C ASP A 383 7.36 -19.16 -24.17
N THR A 384 6.74 -19.25 -25.33
CA THR A 384 5.36 -19.71 -25.51
C THR A 384 5.27 -21.13 -26.09
N SER A 385 6.36 -21.90 -26.03
CA SER A 385 6.39 -23.30 -26.48
C SER A 385 5.47 -24.22 -25.64
N ALA A 386 5.30 -25.45 -26.09
CA ALA A 386 4.48 -26.44 -25.38
C ALA A 386 5.05 -26.82 -24.00
N GLN A 387 6.35 -26.65 -23.79
CA GLN A 387 7.05 -26.85 -22.51
C GLN A 387 7.87 -25.62 -22.17
N PRO A 388 7.20 -24.52 -21.76
CA PRO A 388 7.84 -23.24 -21.63
C PRO A 388 8.84 -23.21 -20.47
N LYS A 389 9.97 -22.54 -20.70
CA LYS A 389 11.01 -22.33 -19.71
C LYS A 389 10.98 -20.88 -19.21
N SER A 390 10.92 -20.71 -17.90
CA SER A 390 11.08 -19.37 -17.30
C SER A 390 12.45 -18.80 -17.61
N MET A 391 12.50 -17.49 -17.90
CA MET A 391 13.78 -16.81 -18.07
C MET A 391 14.60 -16.82 -16.78
N ASN A 392 15.89 -17.08 -16.87
CA ASN A 392 16.77 -17.09 -15.70
C ASN A 392 16.81 -15.72 -15.02
N THR A 393 16.98 -14.65 -15.81
CA THR A 393 17.05 -13.27 -15.33
C THR A 393 16.32 -12.36 -16.32
N ALA A 394 15.35 -11.60 -15.82
CA ALA A 394 14.72 -10.54 -16.57
C ALA A 394 15.62 -9.30 -16.51
N LYS A 395 16.02 -8.78 -17.67
CA LYS A 395 16.77 -7.52 -17.80
C LYS A 395 15.86 -6.42 -18.33
N ALA A 396 16.15 -5.17 -17.95
CA ALA A 396 15.47 -4.01 -18.50
C ALA A 396 15.71 -3.94 -20.03
N GLY A 397 14.67 -3.54 -20.76
CA GLY A 397 14.77 -3.29 -22.21
C GLY A 397 15.29 -1.89 -22.49
N GLN A 398 15.40 -1.54 -23.77
CA GLN A 398 15.84 -0.22 -24.23
C GLN A 398 14.75 0.41 -25.12
N PRO A 399 13.84 1.21 -24.58
CA PRO A 399 12.83 1.87 -25.39
C PRO A 399 13.50 2.85 -26.36
N LYS A 400 13.18 2.73 -27.66
CA LYS A 400 13.71 3.60 -28.73
C LYS A 400 15.26 3.68 -28.78
N ALA A 401 15.95 2.57 -28.54
CA ALA A 401 17.41 2.47 -28.55
C ALA A 401 18.12 3.46 -27.61
N LEU A 402 17.45 3.91 -26.56
CA LEU A 402 18.00 4.82 -25.55
C LEU A 402 18.99 4.08 -24.65
N GLN A 403 20.18 4.63 -24.47
CA GLN A 403 21.06 4.16 -23.37
C GLN A 403 20.45 4.57 -22.03
N ALA A 404 20.28 3.60 -21.14
CA ALA A 404 19.78 3.89 -19.80
C ALA A 404 20.76 4.80 -19.05
N ALA A 405 20.27 5.95 -18.58
CA ALA A 405 21.05 6.89 -17.78
C ALA A 405 21.33 6.37 -16.36
N TYR A 406 20.59 5.33 -15.91
CA TYR A 406 20.60 4.82 -14.56
C TYR A 406 20.97 3.34 -14.50
N ALA A 407 21.58 2.94 -13.38
CA ALA A 407 21.79 1.55 -13.01
C ALA A 407 20.47 0.92 -12.56
N SER A 408 20.34 -0.40 -12.69
CA SER A 408 19.18 -1.13 -12.18
C SER A 408 19.24 -1.19 -10.66
N MET A 409 18.13 -0.87 -10.00
CA MET A 409 18.01 -1.02 -8.55
C MET A 409 18.01 -2.51 -8.19
N PRO A 410 18.83 -2.95 -7.21
CA PRO A 410 18.75 -4.30 -6.68
C PRO A 410 17.35 -4.62 -6.12
N HIS A 411 17.01 -5.91 -6.07
CA HIS A 411 15.74 -6.35 -5.48
C HIS A 411 15.70 -5.96 -3.99
N GLN A 412 14.59 -5.36 -3.57
CA GLN A 412 14.35 -4.92 -2.20
C GLN A 412 12.94 -5.32 -1.79
N LYS A 413 12.73 -5.63 -0.51
CA LYS A 413 11.43 -5.96 0.04
C LYS A 413 10.53 -4.72 0.03
N GLU A 414 9.26 -4.91 -0.27
CA GLU A 414 8.21 -3.89 -0.16
C GLU A 414 7.08 -4.47 0.70
N TYR A 415 6.44 -3.65 1.53
CA TYR A 415 5.47 -4.09 2.53
C TYR A 415 4.08 -3.51 2.28
N GLY A 416 3.13 -3.90 3.14
CA GLY A 416 1.72 -3.65 2.93
C GLY A 416 1.25 -2.26 3.32
N THR A 417 0.09 -1.90 2.79
CA THR A 417 -0.56 -0.61 2.90
C THR A 417 -2.05 -0.80 3.19
N SER A 418 -2.80 0.29 3.32
CA SER A 418 -4.26 0.29 3.31
C SER A 418 -4.77 0.91 2.02
N HIS A 419 -5.95 0.46 1.56
CA HIS A 419 -6.62 1.03 0.40
C HIS A 419 -8.02 1.49 0.76
N ILE A 420 -8.50 2.53 0.08
CA ILE A 420 -9.81 3.17 0.25
C ILE A 420 -10.41 3.35 -1.14
N SER A 421 -11.60 2.77 -1.37
CA SER A 421 -12.39 2.95 -2.57
C SER A 421 -13.75 3.54 -2.21
N ILE A 422 -14.14 4.63 -2.84
CA ILE A 422 -15.39 5.31 -2.55
C ILE A 422 -16.05 5.76 -3.86
N VAL A 423 -17.36 5.56 -3.94
CA VAL A 423 -18.22 6.22 -4.91
C VAL A 423 -19.35 6.94 -4.18
N ASP A 424 -19.75 8.11 -4.66
CA ASP A 424 -20.80 8.91 -4.03
C ASP A 424 -22.01 9.11 -4.93
N LYS A 425 -23.09 9.62 -4.34
CA LYS A 425 -24.35 9.88 -5.04
C LYS A 425 -24.28 11.01 -6.08
N TYR A 426 -23.19 11.76 -6.11
CA TYR A 426 -22.97 12.85 -7.06
C TYR A 426 -22.28 12.37 -8.34
N GLY A 427 -21.85 11.11 -8.39
CA GLY A 427 -21.13 10.51 -9.50
C GLY A 427 -19.61 10.62 -9.39
N ASN A 428 -19.08 11.03 -8.24
CA ASN A 428 -17.66 11.06 -8.01
C ASN A 428 -17.14 9.68 -7.60
N ALA A 429 -15.90 9.39 -7.99
CA ALA A 429 -15.19 8.18 -7.60
C ALA A 429 -13.80 8.52 -7.03
N LEU A 430 -13.38 7.72 -6.07
CA LEU A 430 -12.10 7.88 -5.40
C LEU A 430 -11.42 6.53 -5.20
N ALA A 431 -10.14 6.46 -5.56
CA ALA A 431 -9.22 5.39 -5.19
C ALA A 431 -8.02 5.99 -4.47
N MET A 432 -7.74 5.56 -3.24
CA MET A 432 -6.62 6.07 -2.45
C MET A 432 -5.86 4.91 -1.80
N THR A 433 -4.55 4.87 -1.99
CA THR A 433 -3.67 3.94 -1.29
C THR A 433 -2.78 4.73 -0.34
N THR A 434 -2.76 4.34 0.93
CA THR A 434 -2.12 5.06 2.03
C THR A 434 -1.24 4.13 2.87
N THR A 435 -0.10 4.64 3.35
CA THR A 435 0.92 3.82 3.99
C THR A 435 1.71 4.58 5.06
N ILE A 436 2.38 3.81 5.92
CA ILE A 436 3.57 4.18 6.69
C ILE A 436 4.75 3.25 6.35
N GLU A 437 4.69 2.55 5.24
CA GLU A 437 5.55 1.52 4.64
C GLU A 437 5.47 0.19 5.40
N SER A 438 6.40 -0.15 6.26
CA SER A 438 6.40 -1.39 7.05
C SER A 438 5.33 -1.39 8.14
N GLN A 439 4.99 -2.60 8.64
CA GLN A 439 4.10 -2.72 9.79
C GLN A 439 4.66 -1.91 10.98
N PHE A 440 3.85 -0.99 11.51
CA PHE A 440 4.23 -0.05 12.57
C PHE A 440 5.35 0.93 12.17
N GLY A 441 5.59 1.13 10.89
CA GLY A 441 6.52 2.13 10.34
C GLY A 441 7.94 2.02 10.89
N SER A 442 8.53 3.15 11.23
CA SER A 442 9.88 3.27 11.82
C SER A 442 9.99 2.75 13.25
N LYS A 443 8.92 2.18 13.82
CA LYS A 443 8.79 1.76 15.22
C LYS A 443 8.84 2.93 16.21
N LEU A 444 8.55 4.14 15.77
CA LEU A 444 8.50 5.35 16.58
C LEU A 444 7.08 5.89 16.68
N MET A 445 6.60 6.08 17.90
CA MET A 445 5.32 6.73 18.20
C MET A 445 5.55 8.17 18.68
N VAL A 446 4.88 9.11 18.05
CA VAL A 446 4.91 10.52 18.46
C VAL A 446 3.88 10.74 19.56
N ASN A 447 4.35 11.23 20.69
CA ASN A 447 3.59 11.75 21.81
C ASN A 447 4.18 13.11 22.22
N ARG A 448 3.36 14.13 22.46
CA ARG A 448 3.84 15.47 22.81
C ARG A 448 4.36 15.59 24.24
N GLY A 449 4.21 14.54 25.07
CA GLY A 449 4.63 14.56 26.48
C GLY A 449 3.75 15.41 27.39
N LYS A 450 2.45 15.56 27.05
CA LYS A 450 1.47 16.32 27.81
C LYS A 450 0.68 15.47 28.82
N GLY A 451 1.17 14.27 29.14
CA GLY A 451 0.50 13.35 30.07
C GLY A 451 -0.68 12.58 29.48
N LEU A 452 -0.90 12.64 28.17
CA LEU A 452 -1.93 11.88 27.46
C LEU A 452 -1.34 10.57 26.92
N ALA A 453 -2.08 9.48 27.02
CA ALA A 453 -1.67 8.19 26.49
C ALA A 453 -1.85 8.13 24.96
N GLY A 454 -1.00 7.32 24.29
CA GLY A 454 -1.06 7.07 22.87
C GLY A 454 -0.28 8.06 22.01
N GLY A 455 -0.77 8.33 20.81
CA GLY A 455 -0.11 9.15 19.80
C GLY A 455 -0.32 8.55 18.40
N PHE A 456 0.63 8.78 17.49
CA PHE A 456 0.62 8.24 16.13
C PHE A 456 2.00 7.76 15.70
N LEU A 457 2.03 6.76 14.82
CA LEU A 457 3.27 6.17 14.32
C LEU A 457 3.86 6.99 13.17
N LEU A 458 5.18 7.03 13.08
CA LEU A 458 5.93 7.59 11.96
C LEU A 458 6.26 6.52 10.94
N ASN A 459 6.25 6.92 9.67
CA ASN A 459 6.63 6.10 8.55
C ASN A 459 8.11 5.68 8.60
N ASN A 460 8.45 4.65 7.82
CA ASN A 460 9.83 4.30 7.47
C ASN A 460 10.07 4.41 5.97
N GLU A 461 9.48 5.40 5.32
CA GLU A 461 9.38 5.51 3.87
C GLU A 461 10.72 5.72 3.17
N MET A 462 11.76 6.15 3.91
CA MET A 462 13.12 6.23 3.35
C MET A 462 13.64 4.87 2.89
N THR A 463 13.14 3.76 3.47
CA THR A 463 13.54 2.41 3.06
C THR A 463 13.00 1.97 1.70
N ASP A 464 12.11 2.74 1.08
CA ASP A 464 11.69 2.54 -0.31
C ASP A 464 12.73 3.08 -1.32
N PHE A 465 13.68 3.90 -0.89
CA PHE A 465 14.85 4.21 -1.71
C PHE A 465 15.79 3.01 -1.83
N SER A 466 16.62 3.01 -2.89
CA SER A 466 17.68 2.02 -3.04
C SER A 466 18.71 2.13 -1.92
N PHE A 467 19.04 1.02 -1.27
CA PHE A 467 20.14 0.95 -0.31
C PHE A 467 21.50 0.97 -0.98
N THR A 468 21.52 0.67 -2.29
CA THR A 468 22.72 0.78 -3.14
C THR A 468 22.54 1.97 -4.07
N PRO A 469 23.17 3.13 -3.82
CA PRO A 469 22.93 4.35 -4.59
C PRO A 469 23.51 4.31 -6.00
N ARG A 470 24.55 3.49 -6.20
CA ARG A 470 25.32 3.34 -7.45
C ARG A 470 25.67 1.89 -7.70
N ASP A 471 25.83 1.50 -8.97
CA ASP A 471 26.40 0.19 -9.31
C ASP A 471 27.94 0.17 -9.15
N GLU A 472 28.55 -0.98 -9.43
CA GLU A 472 30.02 -1.17 -9.35
C GLU A 472 30.82 -0.26 -10.29
N ALA A 473 30.20 0.20 -11.38
CA ALA A 473 30.77 1.16 -12.33
C ALA A 473 30.56 2.63 -11.90
N GLY A 474 29.95 2.87 -10.73
CA GLY A 474 29.65 4.21 -10.22
C GLY A 474 28.40 4.84 -10.85
N LYS A 475 27.66 4.13 -11.69
CA LYS A 475 26.44 4.62 -12.34
C LYS A 475 25.30 4.77 -11.33
N PRO A 476 24.63 5.92 -11.25
CA PRO A 476 23.60 6.16 -10.24
C PRO A 476 22.35 5.33 -10.47
N VAL A 477 21.71 4.87 -9.39
CA VAL A 477 20.37 4.27 -9.41
C VAL A 477 19.32 5.39 -9.48
N ALA A 478 18.30 5.24 -10.32
CA ALA A 478 17.22 6.23 -10.45
C ALA A 478 16.55 6.54 -9.11
N ASN A 479 16.28 5.49 -8.31
CA ASN A 479 15.62 5.59 -7.01
C ASN A 479 16.62 5.67 -5.84
N ARG A 480 17.80 6.30 -6.01
CA ARG A 480 18.70 6.58 -4.87
C ARG A 480 18.17 7.72 -4.00
N VAL A 481 18.61 7.78 -2.75
CA VAL A 481 18.30 8.89 -1.85
C VAL A 481 18.89 10.19 -2.39
N GLU A 482 18.08 11.24 -2.44
CA GLU A 482 18.48 12.63 -2.67
C GLU A 482 17.62 13.55 -1.81
N PRO A 483 18.14 14.69 -1.31
CA PRO A 483 17.38 15.65 -0.53
C PRO A 483 16.08 16.08 -1.22
N ASN A 484 14.97 16.11 -0.49
CA ASN A 484 13.62 16.47 -0.97
C ASN A 484 13.00 15.57 -2.04
N LYS A 485 13.66 14.49 -2.43
CA LYS A 485 13.17 13.51 -3.41
C LYS A 485 12.14 12.59 -2.77
N ARG A 486 11.16 12.17 -3.56
CA ARG A 486 10.18 11.13 -3.19
C ARG A 486 10.72 9.75 -3.51
N PRO A 487 10.65 8.78 -2.60
CA PRO A 487 10.98 7.41 -2.93
C PRO A 487 9.95 6.84 -3.91
N ARG A 488 10.41 5.98 -4.81
CA ARG A 488 9.52 5.22 -5.70
C ARG A 488 8.56 4.38 -4.88
N SER A 489 7.33 4.25 -5.35
CA SER A 489 6.28 3.45 -4.72
C SER A 489 5.70 2.42 -5.68
N SER A 490 5.14 1.33 -5.13
CA SER A 490 4.30 0.36 -5.84
C SER A 490 2.81 0.55 -5.58
N MET A 491 2.41 1.49 -4.72
CA MET A 491 1.02 1.84 -4.50
C MET A 491 0.35 2.24 -5.81
N SER A 492 -0.77 1.62 -6.15
CA SER A 492 -1.42 1.79 -7.44
C SER A 492 -2.93 2.00 -7.32
N PRO A 493 -3.38 3.12 -6.72
CA PRO A 493 -4.79 3.44 -6.81
C PRO A 493 -5.20 3.51 -8.28
N THR A 494 -6.33 2.87 -8.63
CA THR A 494 -6.72 2.67 -10.03
C THR A 494 -8.21 2.85 -10.19
N LEU A 495 -8.62 3.54 -11.25
CA LEU A 495 -9.99 3.66 -11.71
C LEU A 495 -10.11 3.01 -13.08
N VAL A 496 -11.08 2.11 -13.26
CA VAL A 496 -11.32 1.39 -14.51
C VAL A 496 -12.70 1.77 -15.06
N TYR A 497 -12.72 2.21 -16.29
CA TYR A 497 -13.92 2.59 -17.01
C TYR A 497 -14.14 1.71 -18.22
N GLU A 498 -15.40 1.53 -18.58
CA GLU A 498 -15.78 1.07 -19.90
C GLU A 498 -15.29 2.06 -20.96
N LYS A 499 -14.74 1.57 -22.06
CA LYS A 499 -14.45 2.40 -23.23
C LYS A 499 -15.50 2.12 -24.29
N LEU A 500 -16.27 3.15 -24.63
CA LEU A 500 -17.35 3.06 -25.60
C LEU A 500 -16.79 2.93 -27.04
N PRO A 501 -17.56 2.37 -27.99
CA PRO A 501 -17.11 2.22 -29.39
C PRO A 501 -16.72 3.54 -30.08
N ASN A 502 -17.28 4.67 -29.62
CA ASN A 502 -16.93 6.01 -30.11
C ASN A 502 -15.65 6.58 -29.48
N GLY A 503 -14.90 5.78 -28.70
CA GLY A 503 -13.68 6.18 -28.02
C GLY A 503 -13.85 7.00 -26.75
N LYS A 504 -15.09 7.32 -26.34
CA LYS A 504 -15.37 8.06 -25.11
C LYS A 504 -15.34 7.13 -23.90
N ARG A 505 -15.04 7.72 -22.73
CA ARG A 505 -15.18 7.05 -21.43
C ARG A 505 -16.65 6.74 -21.17
N GLY A 506 -16.93 5.51 -20.79
CA GLY A 506 -18.24 5.04 -20.34
C GLY A 506 -18.36 5.04 -18.82
N LYS A 507 -19.14 4.10 -18.29
CA LYS A 507 -19.36 3.97 -16.84
C LYS A 507 -18.10 3.50 -16.09
N LEU A 508 -17.97 3.92 -14.83
CA LEU A 508 -17.00 3.35 -13.90
C LEU A 508 -17.34 1.88 -13.64
N LEU A 509 -16.33 1.01 -13.76
CA LEU A 509 -16.44 -0.42 -13.52
C LEU A 509 -15.78 -0.82 -12.20
N MET A 510 -14.64 -0.21 -11.85
CA MET A 510 -13.88 -0.55 -10.65
C MET A 510 -13.17 0.69 -10.10
N SER A 511 -13.07 0.74 -8.78
CA SER A 511 -12.19 1.59 -8.00
C SER A 511 -11.35 0.68 -7.10
N LEU A 512 -10.04 0.64 -7.34
CA LEU A 512 -9.07 -0.29 -6.75
C LEU A 512 -7.91 0.46 -6.14
#